data_df55a9f91b3167ac18de6cb9d1bf6ccb
#
_entry.id   df55a9f91b3167ac18de6cb9d1bf6ccb
#
_cell.length_a   1.000
_cell.length_b   1.000
_cell.length_c   1.000
_cell.angle_alpha   90.00
_cell.angle_beta   90.00
_cell.angle_gamma   90.00
#
_symmetry.space_group_name_H-M   'P 1'
#
loop_
_entity.id
_entity.type
_entity.pdbx_description
1 polymer ?
#
loop_
_entity_poly.entity_id
_entity_poly.type
_entity_poly.pdbx_seq_one_letter_code
_entity_poly.pdbx_strand_id
1 'polypeptide(L)'
;IKGVNDASAGNTISVKISAVDMRGTQRVLAEKTARIDANSSDLMMLSADLIGEGEMLLVTWDGDDGAAGQDIFAPRAYKTYDLLAPNLMHTITRSGVDYIIDISSETLALFVAVEADVAGRISDNAITILPKHLVQLRFTPTDPCSTPKFTLRDLHSATYA
;
A
#
# COMPACT_ATOMS: atom_id res chain seq x y z
N ILE A 1 -5.84 5.17 -16.20
CA ILE A 1 -4.73 4.42 -15.58
C ILE A 1 -3.62 4.29 -16.59
N LYS A 2 -2.42 4.61 -16.17
CA LYS A 2 -1.21 4.51 -16.97
C LYS A 2 -0.23 3.58 -16.28
N GLY A 3 0.48 2.77 -17.08
CA GLY A 3 1.64 2.04 -16.63
C GLY A 3 2.91 2.81 -17.01
N VAL A 4 3.87 2.89 -16.10
CA VAL A 4 5.19 3.48 -16.35
C VAL A 4 6.24 2.42 -16.12
N ASN A 5 7.15 2.26 -17.06
CA ASN A 5 8.26 1.34 -16.97
C ASN A 5 9.57 2.10 -17.16
N ASP A 6 10.33 2.22 -16.10
CA ASP A 6 11.63 2.90 -16.10
C ASP A 6 12.80 1.96 -16.48
N ALA A 7 12.51 0.66 -16.69
CA ALA A 7 13.49 -0.29 -17.16
C ALA A 7 13.74 -0.15 -18.66
N SER A 8 14.93 -0.57 -19.11
CA SER A 8 15.31 -0.55 -20.54
C SER A 8 14.59 -1.61 -21.39
N ALA A 9 14.02 -2.63 -20.76
CA ALA A 9 13.29 -3.71 -21.41
C ALA A 9 11.80 -3.61 -21.10
N GLY A 10 10.95 -3.95 -22.08
CA GLY A 10 9.50 -4.03 -21.87
C GLY A 10 9.15 -5.19 -20.94
N ASN A 11 8.14 -4.97 -20.10
CA ASN A 11 7.60 -5.94 -19.16
C ASN A 11 6.12 -6.19 -19.43
N THR A 12 5.64 -7.40 -19.25
CA THR A 12 4.21 -7.73 -19.30
C THR A 12 3.67 -7.72 -17.89
N ILE A 13 2.62 -6.93 -17.66
CA ILE A 13 1.97 -6.84 -16.36
C ILE A 13 0.51 -7.28 -16.45
N SER A 14 0.03 -7.91 -15.42
CA SER A 14 -1.39 -8.15 -15.15
C SER A 14 -1.87 -7.14 -14.13
N VAL A 15 -2.82 -6.30 -14.52
CA VAL A 15 -3.38 -5.23 -13.68
C VAL A 15 -4.81 -5.59 -13.33
N LYS A 16 -5.12 -5.53 -12.06
CA LYS A 16 -6.48 -5.66 -11.53
C LYS A 16 -6.90 -4.36 -10.85
N ILE A 17 -8.08 -3.91 -11.16
CA ILE A 17 -8.67 -2.69 -10.64
C ILE A 17 -9.94 -3.04 -9.89
N SER A 18 -10.02 -2.61 -8.64
CA SER A 18 -11.16 -2.85 -7.76
C SER A 18 -11.63 -1.56 -7.11
N ALA A 19 -12.93 -1.44 -6.90
CA ALA A 19 -13.46 -0.53 -5.90
C ALA A 19 -13.28 -1.19 -4.52
N VAL A 20 -12.84 -0.44 -3.54
CA VAL A 20 -12.61 -0.91 -2.17
C VAL A 20 -13.29 0.03 -1.18
N ASP A 21 -14.09 -0.51 -0.26
CA ASP A 21 -14.72 0.24 0.82
C ASP A 21 -13.80 0.37 2.05
N MET A 22 -14.21 1.13 3.06
CA MET A 22 -13.44 1.34 4.29
C MET A 22 -13.29 0.08 5.14
N ARG A 23 -14.09 -0.97 4.91
CA ARG A 23 -13.92 -2.29 5.52
C ARG A 23 -12.89 -3.15 4.78
N GLY A 24 -12.45 -2.70 3.59
CA GLY A 24 -11.56 -3.43 2.70
C GLY A 24 -12.28 -4.45 1.82
N THR A 25 -13.63 -4.38 1.73
CA THR A 25 -14.39 -5.21 0.79
C THR A 25 -14.11 -4.74 -0.63
N GLN A 26 -13.70 -5.66 -1.48
CA GLN A 26 -13.32 -5.36 -2.86
C GLN A 26 -14.36 -5.83 -3.85
N ARG A 27 -14.60 -5.00 -4.86
CA ARG A 27 -15.43 -5.31 -6.03
C ARG A 27 -14.62 -5.04 -7.29
N VAL A 28 -14.30 -6.08 -8.05
CA VAL A 28 -13.50 -5.97 -9.28
C VAL A 28 -14.27 -5.14 -10.32
N LEU A 29 -13.59 -4.14 -10.86
CA LEU A 29 -14.10 -3.26 -11.91
C LEU A 29 -13.54 -3.63 -13.28
N ALA A 30 -12.25 -3.98 -13.34
CA ALA A 30 -11.58 -4.35 -14.57
C ALA A 30 -10.31 -5.16 -14.28
N GLU A 31 -9.92 -5.97 -15.26
CA GLU A 31 -8.64 -6.67 -15.30
C GLU A 31 -8.05 -6.55 -16.71
N LYS A 32 -6.75 -6.37 -16.80
CA LYS A 32 -6.06 -6.29 -18.09
C LYS A 32 -4.63 -6.81 -17.96
N THR A 33 -4.23 -7.63 -18.92
CA THR A 33 -2.81 -7.93 -19.14
C THR A 33 -2.32 -7.08 -20.32
N ALA A 34 -1.21 -6.39 -20.14
CA ALA A 34 -0.62 -5.52 -21.13
C ALA A 34 0.90 -5.54 -21.05
N ARG A 35 1.55 -5.42 -22.21
CA ARG A 35 2.98 -5.16 -22.28
C ARG A 35 3.21 -3.66 -22.12
N ILE A 36 4.11 -3.28 -21.24
CA ILE A 36 4.58 -1.92 -21.07
C ILE A 36 6.03 -1.88 -21.56
N ASP A 37 6.27 -1.23 -22.68
CA ASP A 37 7.61 -0.94 -23.16
C ASP A 37 8.24 0.21 -22.37
N ALA A 38 9.51 0.53 -22.64
CA ALA A 38 10.16 1.67 -21.99
C ALA A 38 9.34 2.94 -22.18
N ASN A 39 9.12 3.70 -21.10
CA ASN A 39 8.27 4.88 -20.95
C ASN A 39 6.84 4.56 -20.43
N SER A 40 5.85 5.35 -20.80
CA SER A 40 4.48 5.20 -20.32
C SER A 40 3.55 4.64 -21.38
N SER A 41 2.62 3.79 -20.94
CA SER A 41 1.52 3.27 -21.77
C SER A 41 0.18 3.52 -21.10
N ASP A 42 -0.81 3.94 -21.90
CA ASP A 42 -2.20 4.02 -21.44
C ASP A 42 -2.76 2.60 -21.31
N LEU A 43 -3.10 2.19 -20.10
CA LEU A 43 -3.63 0.86 -19.83
C LEU A 43 -5.13 0.80 -20.02
N MET A 44 -5.86 1.68 -19.35
CA MET A 44 -7.32 1.76 -19.49
C MET A 44 -7.89 3.08 -19.00
N MET A 45 -9.11 3.38 -19.45
CA MET A 45 -9.95 4.43 -18.91
C MET A 45 -11.11 3.80 -18.15
N LEU A 46 -11.43 4.34 -16.97
CA LEU A 46 -12.59 3.94 -16.18
C LEU A 46 -13.48 5.15 -15.96
N SER A 47 -14.81 4.94 -16.04
CA SER A 47 -15.75 5.99 -15.64
C SER A 47 -15.74 6.14 -14.12
N ALA A 48 -15.80 7.38 -13.64
CA ALA A 48 -15.88 7.68 -12.22
C ALA A 48 -17.18 7.14 -11.57
N ASP A 49 -18.24 6.96 -12.37
CA ASP A 49 -19.53 6.43 -11.92
C ASP A 49 -19.48 4.98 -11.43
N LEU A 50 -18.38 4.26 -11.77
CA LEU A 50 -18.16 2.91 -11.31
C LEU A 50 -17.72 2.84 -9.85
N ILE A 51 -17.36 3.97 -9.23
CA ILE A 51 -16.85 4.03 -7.86
C ILE A 51 -17.93 4.64 -6.97
N GLY A 52 -18.40 3.88 -5.98
CA GLY A 52 -19.42 4.32 -5.02
C GLY A 52 -18.93 5.45 -4.09
N GLU A 53 -19.87 6.05 -3.35
CA GLU A 53 -19.55 7.21 -2.49
C GLU A 53 -18.52 6.91 -1.40
N GLY A 54 -18.57 5.75 -0.79
CA GLY A 54 -17.64 5.31 0.25
C GLY A 54 -16.49 4.43 -0.26
N GLU A 55 -16.29 4.34 -1.59
CA GLU A 55 -15.28 3.49 -2.19
C GLU A 55 -14.09 4.30 -2.71
N MET A 56 -12.91 3.69 -2.65
CA MET A 56 -11.69 4.12 -3.31
C MET A 56 -11.34 3.17 -4.46
N LEU A 57 -10.46 3.57 -5.34
CA LEU A 57 -9.92 2.73 -6.39
C LEU A 57 -8.64 2.07 -5.90
N LEU A 58 -8.63 0.75 -5.87
CA LEU A 58 -7.43 -0.06 -5.61
C LEU A 58 -6.93 -0.61 -6.94
N VAL A 59 -5.68 -0.36 -7.24
CA VAL A 59 -4.97 -0.91 -8.39
C VAL A 59 -3.90 -1.86 -7.87
N THR A 60 -3.93 -3.11 -8.29
CA THR A 60 -2.87 -4.09 -8.02
C THR A 60 -2.26 -4.57 -9.33
N TRP A 61 -0.99 -4.89 -9.33
CA TRP A 61 -0.32 -5.42 -10.51
C TRP A 61 0.73 -6.46 -10.15
N ASP A 62 0.94 -7.39 -11.09
CA ASP A 62 1.99 -8.39 -11.08
C ASP A 62 2.69 -8.38 -12.44
N GLY A 63 4.01 -8.34 -12.44
CA GLY A 63 4.86 -8.38 -13.64
C GLY A 63 5.44 -9.76 -13.88
N ASP A 64 5.74 -10.07 -15.13
CA ASP A 64 6.40 -11.33 -15.52
C ASP A 64 7.88 -11.40 -15.06
N ASP A 65 8.45 -10.28 -14.65
CA ASP A 65 9.75 -10.17 -14.00
C ASP A 65 9.72 -10.39 -12.46
N GLY A 66 8.53 -10.67 -11.91
CA GLY A 66 8.31 -10.84 -10.48
C GLY A 66 8.08 -9.52 -9.72
N ALA A 67 8.08 -8.37 -10.39
CA ALA A 67 7.66 -7.12 -9.77
C ALA A 67 6.15 -7.17 -9.49
N ALA A 68 5.76 -6.72 -8.31
CA ALA A 68 4.36 -6.62 -7.92
C ALA A 68 4.15 -5.38 -7.08
N GLY A 69 2.92 -4.86 -7.06
CA GLY A 69 2.61 -3.69 -6.26
C GLY A 69 1.13 -3.39 -6.19
N GLN A 70 0.83 -2.38 -5.39
CA GLN A 70 -0.51 -1.83 -5.27
C GLN A 70 -0.46 -0.32 -5.09
N ASP A 71 -1.53 0.33 -5.50
CA ASP A 71 -1.76 1.76 -5.26
C ASP A 71 -3.23 2.01 -4.97
N ILE A 72 -3.52 3.07 -4.23
CA ILE A 72 -4.89 3.46 -3.90
C ILE A 72 -5.13 4.90 -4.34
N PHE A 73 -6.25 5.10 -5.00
CA PHE A 73 -6.68 6.42 -5.43
C PHE A 73 -8.03 6.77 -4.82
N ALA A 74 -8.07 7.89 -4.09
CA ALA A 74 -9.28 8.46 -3.55
C ALA A 74 -9.90 9.45 -4.54
N PRO A 75 -11.03 9.14 -5.20
CA PRO A 75 -11.68 10.07 -6.12
C PRO A 75 -12.27 11.31 -5.43
N ARG A 76 -12.39 11.27 -4.11
CA ARG A 76 -12.88 12.37 -3.26
C ARG A 76 -11.84 12.73 -2.20
N ALA A 77 -12.04 13.88 -1.54
CA ALA A 77 -11.18 14.26 -0.42
C ALA A 77 -11.29 13.25 0.73
N TYR A 78 -10.16 12.88 1.34
CA TYR A 78 -10.12 11.86 2.43
C TYR A 78 -11.09 12.15 3.58
N LYS A 79 -11.33 13.41 3.91
CA LYS A 79 -12.28 13.85 4.95
C LYS A 79 -13.75 13.49 4.67
N THR A 80 -14.07 13.03 3.45
CA THR A 80 -15.46 12.65 3.08
C THR A 80 -15.70 11.14 3.24
N TYR A 81 -14.66 10.37 3.54
CA TYR A 81 -14.78 8.95 3.82
C TYR A 81 -15.02 8.71 5.30
N ASP A 82 -15.87 7.76 5.60
CA ASP A 82 -16.13 7.29 6.98
C ASP A 82 -15.02 6.31 7.38
N LEU A 83 -13.86 6.88 7.75
CA LEU A 83 -12.69 6.10 8.11
C LEU A 83 -12.99 5.22 9.35
N LEU A 84 -12.62 3.95 9.26
CA LEU A 84 -12.76 3.00 10.37
C LEU A 84 -11.41 2.84 11.08
N ALA A 85 -11.45 2.61 12.40
CA ALA A 85 -10.25 2.26 13.15
C ALA A 85 -9.67 0.95 12.61
N PRO A 86 -8.43 0.93 12.10
CA PRO A 86 -7.88 -0.25 11.44
C PRO A 86 -7.43 -1.34 12.42
N ASN A 87 -7.35 -1.04 13.73
CA ASN A 87 -6.87 -1.96 14.77
C ASN A 87 -5.56 -2.62 14.33
N LEU A 88 -4.54 -1.78 14.07
CA LEU A 88 -3.24 -2.25 13.62
C LEU A 88 -2.60 -3.20 14.63
N MET A 89 -2.21 -4.37 14.17
CA MET A 89 -1.40 -5.34 14.90
C MET A 89 -0.03 -5.41 14.29
N HIS A 90 1.02 -5.53 15.12
CA HIS A 90 2.37 -5.68 14.59
C HIS A 90 3.21 -6.61 15.48
N THR A 91 4.18 -7.24 14.84
CA THR A 91 5.23 -8.00 15.53
C THR A 91 6.58 -7.52 15.01
N ILE A 92 7.59 -7.55 15.89
CA ILE A 92 8.94 -7.10 15.58
C ILE A 92 9.89 -8.26 15.82
N THR A 93 10.67 -8.61 14.81
CA THR A 93 11.69 -9.66 14.88
C THR A 93 13.04 -9.09 14.50
N ARG A 94 14.06 -9.30 15.33
CA ARG A 94 15.43 -8.93 14.97
C ARG A 94 16.03 -9.96 14.02
N SER A 95 16.60 -9.49 12.90
CA SER A 95 17.27 -10.30 11.89
C SER A 95 18.67 -9.74 11.61
N GLY A 96 19.66 -10.22 12.36
CA GLY A 96 21.01 -9.67 12.31
C GLY A 96 21.07 -8.25 12.87
N VAL A 97 21.39 -7.28 12.01
CA VAL A 97 21.39 -5.84 12.34
C VAL A 97 20.04 -5.19 12.08
N ASP A 98 19.19 -5.81 11.30
CA ASP A 98 17.88 -5.30 10.88
C ASP A 98 16.76 -5.70 11.85
N TYR A 99 15.66 -4.97 11.77
CA TYR A 99 14.38 -5.29 12.40
C TYR A 99 13.34 -5.51 11.32
N ILE A 100 12.68 -6.66 11.38
CA ILE A 100 11.55 -6.99 10.52
C ILE A 100 10.27 -6.67 11.28
N ILE A 101 9.42 -5.86 10.67
CA ILE A 101 8.17 -5.39 11.25
C ILE A 101 7.04 -5.94 10.39
N ASP A 102 6.33 -6.92 10.94
CA ASP A 102 5.13 -7.49 10.31
C ASP A 102 3.92 -6.74 10.81
N ILE A 103 3.10 -6.21 9.89
CA ILE A 103 1.95 -5.37 10.20
C ILE A 103 0.72 -5.92 9.51
N SER A 104 -0.40 -5.97 10.23
CA SER A 104 -1.72 -6.33 9.71
C SER A 104 -2.81 -5.41 10.25
N SER A 105 -3.98 -5.42 9.62
CA SER A 105 -5.13 -4.61 9.99
C SER A 105 -6.44 -5.40 9.90
N GLU A 106 -7.46 -4.98 10.63
CA GLU A 106 -8.82 -5.55 10.56
C GLU A 106 -9.69 -4.90 9.49
N THR A 107 -9.43 -3.62 9.17
CA THR A 107 -10.12 -2.86 8.12
C THR A 107 -9.08 -2.21 7.19
N LEU A 108 -9.50 -1.48 6.17
CA LEU A 108 -8.60 -0.74 5.29
C LEU A 108 -7.82 0.30 6.12
N ALA A 109 -6.50 0.15 6.16
CA ALA A 109 -5.60 1.09 6.82
C ALA A 109 -4.87 1.93 5.78
N LEU A 110 -5.03 3.25 5.86
CA LEU A 110 -4.45 4.20 4.92
C LEU A 110 -3.24 4.92 5.53
N PHE A 111 -2.19 5.09 4.74
CA PHE A 111 -0.98 5.82 5.13
C PHE A 111 -0.38 5.35 6.44
N VAL A 112 -0.31 4.02 6.62
CA VAL A 112 0.33 3.45 7.80
C VAL A 112 1.80 3.83 7.81
N ALA A 113 2.19 4.62 8.79
CA ALA A 113 3.55 5.08 9.01
C ALA A 113 4.15 4.39 10.23
N VAL A 114 5.39 3.96 10.09
CA VAL A 114 6.20 3.41 11.17
C VAL A 114 7.29 4.41 11.54
N GLU A 115 7.32 4.81 12.78
CA GLU A 115 8.32 5.70 13.37
C GLU A 115 9.20 4.92 14.34
N ALA A 116 10.52 5.12 14.29
CA ALA A 116 11.46 4.57 15.24
C ALA A 116 12.02 5.71 16.11
N ASP A 117 12.29 5.44 17.40
CA ASP A 117 12.91 6.40 18.32
C ASP A 117 14.42 6.55 18.13
N VAL A 118 14.99 5.84 17.18
CA VAL A 118 16.41 5.90 16.78
C VAL A 118 16.56 6.17 15.30
N ALA A 119 17.70 6.74 14.91
CA ALA A 119 18.01 6.99 13.51
C ALA A 119 18.19 5.68 12.73
N GLY A 120 17.66 5.61 11.52
CA GLY A 120 17.76 4.44 10.66
C GLY A 120 17.00 4.64 9.34
N ARG A 121 16.94 3.57 8.56
CA ARG A 121 16.23 3.53 7.28
C ARG A 121 15.14 2.46 7.33
N ILE A 122 13.94 2.84 6.92
CA ILE A 122 12.83 1.91 6.70
C ILE A 122 12.67 1.61 5.20
N SER A 123 12.29 0.38 4.87
CA SER A 123 12.18 -0.06 3.47
C SER A 123 11.06 0.66 2.72
N ASP A 124 9.96 0.95 3.40
CA ASP A 124 8.81 1.69 2.86
C ASP A 124 8.05 2.34 4.02
N ASN A 125 7.24 3.37 3.73
CA ASN A 125 6.46 4.05 4.75
C ASN A 125 5.22 4.72 4.14
N ALA A 126 4.25 5.09 4.97
CA ALA A 126 2.96 5.63 4.55
C ALA A 126 2.19 4.66 3.61
N ILE A 127 2.24 3.38 3.92
CA ILE A 127 1.68 2.29 3.11
C ILE A 127 0.17 2.10 3.34
N THR A 128 -0.50 1.51 2.37
CA THR A 128 -1.89 1.04 2.52
C THR A 128 -1.89 -0.45 2.86
N ILE A 129 -2.63 -0.83 3.91
CA ILE A 129 -2.78 -2.22 4.33
C ILE A 129 -4.24 -2.64 4.16
N LEU A 130 -4.43 -3.67 3.34
CA LEU A 130 -5.74 -4.31 3.18
C LEU A 130 -5.99 -5.28 4.35
N PRO A 131 -7.25 -5.46 4.79
CA PRO A 131 -7.55 -6.37 5.88
C PRO A 131 -7.11 -7.80 5.56
N LYS A 132 -6.59 -8.50 6.57
CA LYS A 132 -6.07 -9.87 6.47
C LYS A 132 -4.82 -10.03 5.59
N HIS A 133 -4.24 -8.94 5.10
CA HIS A 133 -2.95 -8.95 4.44
C HIS A 133 -1.86 -8.61 5.46
N LEU A 134 -0.80 -9.40 5.44
CA LEU A 134 0.40 -9.14 6.22
C LEU A 134 1.37 -8.35 5.33
N VAL A 135 1.80 -7.19 5.81
CA VAL A 135 2.85 -6.39 5.17
C VAL A 135 4.09 -6.46 6.05
N GLN A 136 5.22 -6.72 5.42
CA GLN A 136 6.51 -6.79 6.08
C GLN A 136 7.37 -5.60 5.71
N LEU A 137 7.82 -4.84 6.70
CA LEU A 137 8.78 -3.76 6.54
C LEU A 137 10.11 -4.13 7.19
N ARG A 138 11.19 -3.58 6.65
CA ARG A 138 12.53 -3.71 7.21
C ARG A 138 13.03 -2.36 7.70
N PHE A 139 13.49 -2.32 8.93
CA PHE A 139 14.19 -1.18 9.49
C PHE A 139 15.64 -1.53 9.74
N THR A 140 16.56 -0.72 9.21
CA THR A 140 18.01 -0.84 9.44
C THR A 140 18.45 0.37 10.27
N PRO A 141 18.82 0.20 11.56
CA PRO A 141 19.29 1.30 12.37
C PRO A 141 20.66 1.78 11.89
N THR A 142 20.94 3.08 12.06
CA THR A 142 22.26 3.66 11.76
C THR A 142 23.34 3.11 12.69
N ASP A 143 23.00 2.91 13.98
CA ASP A 143 23.85 2.21 14.95
C ASP A 143 23.34 0.78 15.14
N PRO A 144 24.10 -0.25 14.74
CA PRO A 144 23.70 -1.67 14.86
C PRO A 144 23.45 -2.14 16.31
N CYS A 145 23.96 -1.41 17.31
CA CYS A 145 23.77 -1.70 18.72
C CYS A 145 22.46 -1.15 19.29
N SER A 146 21.77 -0.30 18.53
CA SER A 146 20.50 0.31 18.95
C SER A 146 19.40 -0.73 19.12
N THR A 147 18.53 -0.49 20.10
CA THR A 147 17.29 -1.25 20.31
C THR A 147 16.10 -0.31 20.11
N PRO A 148 15.60 -0.20 18.88
CA PRO A 148 14.54 0.75 18.54
C PRO A 148 13.22 0.37 19.18
N LYS A 149 12.43 1.40 19.54
CA LYS A 149 11.01 1.30 19.81
C LYS A 149 10.26 1.86 18.60
N PHE A 150 9.22 1.14 18.18
CA PHE A 150 8.44 1.53 17.03
C PHE A 150 7.06 2.02 17.47
N THR A 151 6.59 3.06 16.77
CA THR A 151 5.23 3.59 16.91
C THR A 151 4.57 3.54 15.53
N LEU A 152 3.35 3.05 15.46
CA LEU A 152 2.56 3.01 14.24
C LEU A 152 1.48 4.09 14.29
N ARG A 153 1.29 4.77 13.16
CA ARG A 153 0.21 5.74 12.95
C ARG A 153 -0.44 5.45 11.61
N ASP A 154 -1.67 5.86 11.44
CA ASP A 154 -2.45 5.76 10.22
C ASP A 154 -3.33 6.99 10.06
N LEU A 155 -4.01 7.12 8.92
CA LEU A 155 -4.86 8.27 8.64
C LEU A 155 -6.00 8.40 9.66
N HIS A 156 -6.61 7.28 10.11
CA HIS A 156 -7.69 7.32 11.10
C HIS A 156 -7.16 7.89 12.44
N SER A 157 -6.08 7.33 12.98
CA SER A 157 -5.50 7.79 14.25
C SER A 157 -5.00 9.23 14.17
N ALA A 158 -4.51 9.69 13.00
CA ALA A 158 -4.13 11.09 12.79
C ALA A 158 -5.32 12.06 12.70
N THR A 159 -6.52 11.54 12.39
CA THR A 159 -7.73 12.36 12.18
C THR A 159 -8.61 12.44 13.43
N TYR A 160 -8.68 11.34 14.19
CA TYR A 160 -9.63 11.17 15.31
C TYR A 160 -8.95 10.95 16.68
N ALA A 161 -7.63 11.19 16.76
CA ALA A 161 -6.86 11.09 18.02
C ALA A 161 -7.08 12.30 18.96
#